data_b44f5cda01454aa43bc153a9eb65a5d6
#
_entry.id   b44f5cda01454aa43bc153a9eb65a5d6
#
_cell.length_a   1.000
_cell.length_b   1.000
_cell.length_c   1.000
_cell.angle_alpha   90.00
_cell.angle_beta   90.00
_cell.angle_gamma   90.00
#
_symmetry.space_group_name_H-M   'P 1'
#
loop_
_entity.id
_entity.type
_entity.pdbx_description
1 polymer ?
#
loop_
_entity_poly.entity_id
_entity_poly.type
_entity_poly.pdbx_seq_one_letter_code
_entity_poly.pdbx_strand_id
1 'polypeptide(L)'
;LLKILEGTMASVPPQGGRKHPHQELIQIDTTNILFICGGAFDGLEKIVDARTEQGSMGFNAEIADKNHQKISEAFQKAIPEDFIKFGLIPEFIGRVPVTVSLNELDEEAMIRILKEPKNALVKQYQKLFELDGVRLNFEEEALEAIAKKAIERKTGARGLRAIVEG
;
A
#
# COMPACT_ATOMS: atom_id res chain seq x y z
N LEU A 1 -1.37 -20.70 7.40
CA LEU A 1 -1.84 -19.60 6.54
C LEU A 1 -2.59 -20.16 5.31
N LEU A 2 -2.01 -21.08 4.53
CA LEU A 2 -2.61 -21.58 3.27
C LEU A 2 -4.02 -22.16 3.48
N LYS A 3 -4.23 -22.97 4.53
CA LYS A 3 -5.57 -23.50 4.84
C LYS A 3 -6.59 -22.41 5.16
N ILE A 4 -6.15 -21.32 5.82
CA ILE A 4 -7.03 -20.20 6.16
C ILE A 4 -7.47 -19.48 4.88
N LEU A 5 -6.56 -19.32 3.91
CA LEU A 5 -6.87 -18.71 2.61
C LEU A 5 -7.82 -19.55 1.75
N GLU A 6 -7.74 -20.89 1.88
CA GLU A 6 -8.63 -21.83 1.16
C GLU A 6 -10.04 -21.92 1.76
N GLY A 7 -10.20 -21.47 2.99
CA GLY A 7 -11.43 -21.60 3.76
C GLY A 7 -11.39 -22.84 4.65
N THR A 8 -11.46 -22.64 5.95
CA THR A 8 -11.47 -23.69 6.96
C THR A 8 -12.10 -23.21 8.26
N MET A 9 -12.52 -24.16 9.09
CA MET A 9 -12.88 -23.88 10.48
C MET A 9 -11.59 -23.71 11.30
N ALA A 10 -11.27 -22.48 11.65
CA ALA A 10 -10.13 -22.14 12.49
C ALA A 10 -10.53 -22.07 13.97
N SER A 11 -9.76 -22.74 14.84
CA SER A 11 -9.98 -22.74 16.29
C SER A 11 -9.00 -21.78 16.96
N VAL A 12 -9.50 -20.69 17.51
CA VAL A 12 -8.71 -19.58 18.06
C VAL A 12 -8.94 -19.46 19.56
N PRO A 13 -7.88 -19.33 20.40
CA PRO A 13 -8.02 -19.07 21.83
C PRO A 13 -8.65 -17.69 22.08
N PRO A 14 -9.64 -17.55 22.98
CA PRO A 14 -10.34 -16.29 23.23
C PRO A 14 -9.44 -15.13 23.67
N GLN A 15 -8.36 -15.42 24.40
CA GLN A 15 -7.46 -14.41 24.96
C GLN A 15 -6.12 -14.30 24.23
N GLY A 16 -5.94 -15.03 23.12
CA GLY A 16 -4.64 -15.17 22.48
C GLY A 16 -3.63 -15.97 23.32
N GLY A 17 -2.48 -16.31 22.74
CA GLY A 17 -1.42 -17.02 23.47
C GLY A 17 -1.46 -18.54 23.31
N ARG A 18 -0.83 -19.26 24.27
CA ARG A 18 -0.71 -20.73 24.21
C ARG A 18 -2.05 -21.39 24.45
N LYS A 19 -2.36 -22.44 23.66
CA LYS A 19 -3.53 -23.30 23.91
C LYS A 19 -3.36 -24.05 25.23
N HIS A 20 -4.32 -23.86 26.14
CA HIS A 20 -4.41 -24.67 27.35
C HIS A 20 -5.31 -25.89 27.12
N PRO A 21 -5.04 -27.06 27.73
CA PRO A 21 -5.75 -28.30 27.44
C PRO A 21 -7.27 -28.28 27.68
N HIS A 22 -7.75 -27.36 28.52
CA HIS A 22 -9.17 -27.27 28.92
C HIS A 22 -9.84 -25.94 28.49
N GLN A 23 -9.22 -25.20 27.54
CA GLN A 23 -9.77 -23.93 27.10
C GLN A 23 -10.73 -24.14 25.93
N GLU A 24 -11.94 -23.59 26.04
CA GLU A 24 -12.86 -23.51 24.90
C GLU A 24 -12.27 -22.60 23.82
N LEU A 25 -12.27 -23.09 22.58
CA LEU A 25 -11.75 -22.38 21.43
C LEU A 25 -12.90 -21.77 20.63
N ILE A 26 -12.74 -20.53 20.21
CA ILE A 26 -13.68 -19.89 19.28
C ILE A 26 -13.49 -20.51 17.90
N GLN A 27 -14.58 -21.00 17.32
CA GLN A 27 -14.59 -21.52 15.95
C GLN A 27 -14.88 -20.38 14.98
N ILE A 28 -14.00 -20.20 14.01
CA ILE A 28 -14.13 -19.16 12.96
C ILE A 28 -14.11 -19.84 11.60
N ASP A 29 -15.18 -19.70 10.85
CA ASP A 29 -15.23 -20.13 9.46
C ASP A 29 -14.59 -19.05 8.57
N THR A 30 -13.52 -19.40 7.86
CA THR A 30 -12.78 -18.50 6.99
C THR A 30 -13.20 -18.58 5.53
N THR A 31 -14.21 -19.40 5.19
CA THR A 31 -14.64 -19.65 3.80
C THR A 31 -15.07 -18.38 3.05
N ASN A 32 -15.70 -17.44 3.76
CA ASN A 32 -16.24 -16.21 3.18
C ASN A 32 -15.47 -14.95 3.63
N ILE A 33 -14.20 -15.09 4.01
CA ILE A 33 -13.34 -13.97 4.40
C ILE A 33 -12.54 -13.50 3.18
N LEU A 34 -12.63 -12.21 2.87
CA LEU A 34 -11.78 -11.59 1.87
C LEU A 34 -10.38 -11.32 2.46
N PHE A 35 -9.35 -11.83 1.80
CA PHE A 35 -7.95 -11.58 2.16
C PHE A 35 -7.33 -10.57 1.20
N ILE A 36 -6.81 -9.48 1.75
CA ILE A 36 -6.06 -8.46 1.02
C ILE A 36 -4.66 -8.42 1.61
N CYS A 37 -3.67 -8.79 0.80
CA CYS A 37 -2.27 -8.81 1.20
C CYS A 37 -1.52 -7.69 0.45
N GLY A 38 -0.68 -6.94 1.13
CA GLY A 38 0.12 -5.89 0.51
C GLY A 38 1.59 -5.99 0.94
N GLY A 39 2.47 -5.51 0.07
CA GLY A 39 3.91 -5.45 0.31
C GLY A 39 4.57 -4.42 -0.60
N ALA A 40 5.77 -3.95 -0.24
CA ALA A 40 6.55 -3.03 -1.07
C ALA A 40 7.23 -3.74 -2.24
N PHE A 41 7.59 -5.00 -2.06
CA PHE A 41 8.24 -5.85 -3.08
C PHE A 41 9.50 -5.21 -3.70
N ASP A 42 10.33 -4.57 -2.86
CA ASP A 42 11.57 -3.92 -3.30
C ASP A 42 12.49 -4.93 -4.00
N GLY A 43 12.86 -4.67 -5.24
CA GLY A 43 13.66 -5.55 -6.07
C GLY A 43 12.87 -6.43 -7.05
N LEU A 44 11.54 -6.49 -6.93
CA LEU A 44 10.70 -7.20 -7.90
C LEU A 44 10.78 -6.55 -9.28
N GLU A 45 10.94 -5.22 -9.35
CA GLU A 45 11.13 -4.48 -10.60
C GLU A 45 12.29 -5.03 -11.43
N LYS A 46 13.41 -5.39 -10.78
CA LYS A 46 14.58 -5.97 -11.47
C LYS A 46 14.30 -7.32 -12.11
N ILE A 47 13.43 -8.12 -11.47
CA ILE A 47 13.05 -9.44 -11.97
C ILE A 47 12.14 -9.27 -13.18
N VAL A 48 11.19 -8.32 -13.11
CA VAL A 48 10.28 -8.03 -14.22
C VAL A 48 11.04 -7.45 -15.40
N ASP A 49 11.93 -6.47 -15.16
CA ASP A 49 12.76 -5.86 -16.20
C ASP A 49 13.67 -6.89 -16.87
N ALA A 50 14.35 -7.74 -16.11
CA ALA A 50 15.19 -8.81 -16.66
C ALA A 50 14.40 -9.77 -17.57
N ARG A 51 13.10 -10.01 -17.28
CA ARG A 51 12.24 -10.83 -18.14
C ARG A 51 11.78 -10.07 -19.38
N THR A 52 11.45 -8.79 -19.25
CA THR A 52 10.91 -7.98 -20.34
C THR A 52 12.00 -7.44 -21.27
N GLU A 53 13.20 -7.17 -20.75
CA GLU A 53 14.33 -6.66 -21.53
C GLU A 53 15.07 -7.77 -22.33
N GLN A 54 14.92 -9.03 -21.97
CA GLN A 54 15.45 -10.14 -22.77
C GLN A 54 14.91 -10.18 -24.22
N GLY A 55 13.88 -9.35 -24.52
CA GLY A 55 13.32 -9.17 -25.87
C GLY A 55 13.84 -7.93 -26.63
N SER A 56 14.63 -7.06 -26.01
CA SER A 56 15.05 -5.78 -26.59
C SER A 56 16.53 -5.52 -26.35
N MET A 57 17.39 -5.99 -27.28
CA MET A 57 18.77 -5.50 -27.38
C MET A 57 18.76 -4.14 -28.06
N GLY A 58 18.75 -3.05 -27.30
CA GLY A 58 18.83 -1.68 -27.81
C GLY A 58 19.35 -0.74 -26.73
N PHE A 59 20.56 -0.23 -26.97
CA PHE A 59 21.22 0.84 -26.23
C PHE A 59 20.33 2.07 -26.13
N ASN A 60 19.94 2.49 -24.90
CA ASN A 60 19.81 3.89 -24.52
C ASN A 60 19.62 4.01 -23.01
N ALA A 61 20.71 4.36 -22.33
CA ALA A 61 20.70 4.77 -20.94
C ALA A 61 20.37 6.28 -20.88
N GLU A 62 19.15 6.65 -20.56
CA GLU A 62 18.82 7.98 -20.04
C GLU A 62 18.58 7.88 -18.54
N ILE A 63 19.43 8.60 -17.81
CA ILE A 63 19.58 8.54 -16.35
C ILE A 63 18.72 9.61 -15.69
N ALA A 64 18.11 9.25 -14.58
CA ALA A 64 17.85 9.91 -13.31
C ALA A 64 16.42 10.32 -12.92
N ASP A 65 15.49 10.73 -13.78
CA ASP A 65 14.13 11.11 -13.30
C ASP A 65 13.01 10.14 -13.70
N LYS A 66 13.35 9.14 -14.49
CA LYS A 66 12.41 8.10 -14.97
C LYS A 66 12.30 6.86 -14.06
N ASN A 67 13.01 6.83 -12.91
CA ASN A 67 13.08 5.60 -12.12
C ASN A 67 11.73 5.22 -11.46
N HIS A 68 10.98 6.19 -10.96
CA HIS A 68 9.74 5.90 -10.24
C HIS A 68 8.60 5.49 -11.19
N GLN A 69 8.43 6.18 -12.31
CA GLN A 69 7.45 5.77 -13.33
C GLN A 69 7.78 4.39 -13.90
N LYS A 70 9.07 4.10 -14.15
CA LYS A 70 9.52 2.78 -14.60
C LYS A 70 9.20 1.67 -13.60
N ILE A 71 9.36 1.91 -12.28
CA ILE A 71 9.02 0.93 -11.23
C ILE A 71 7.52 0.63 -11.24
N SER A 72 6.68 1.66 -11.33
CA SER A 72 5.23 1.50 -11.40
C SER A 72 4.81 0.72 -12.65
N GLU A 73 5.40 1.03 -13.80
CA GLU A 73 5.17 0.31 -15.06
C GLU A 73 5.67 -1.14 -15.00
N ALA A 74 6.82 -1.39 -14.35
CA ALA A 74 7.33 -2.73 -14.14
C ALA A 74 6.35 -3.55 -13.31
N PHE A 75 5.85 -3.01 -12.19
CA PHE A 75 4.89 -3.70 -11.34
C PHE A 75 3.57 -4.02 -12.07
N GLN A 76 3.12 -3.17 -12.98
CA GLN A 76 1.94 -3.46 -13.81
C GLN A 76 2.14 -4.65 -14.75
N LYS A 77 3.40 -4.92 -15.14
CA LYS A 77 3.78 -6.06 -16.00
C LYS A 77 4.14 -7.32 -15.22
N ALA A 78 4.08 -7.28 -13.88
CA ALA A 78 4.43 -8.41 -13.04
C ALA A 78 3.43 -9.57 -13.25
N ILE A 79 3.97 -10.78 -13.35
CA ILE A 79 3.22 -12.02 -13.51
C ILE A 79 3.50 -12.95 -12.31
N PRO A 80 2.67 -13.98 -12.08
CA PRO A 80 2.85 -14.91 -10.95
C PRO A 80 4.26 -15.49 -10.83
N GLU A 81 4.92 -15.79 -11.94
CA GLU A 81 6.28 -16.33 -11.97
C GLU A 81 7.33 -15.36 -11.43
N ASP A 82 7.12 -14.06 -11.59
CA ASP A 82 8.03 -13.04 -11.07
C ASP A 82 8.00 -13.02 -9.53
N PHE A 83 6.81 -13.19 -8.92
CA PHE A 83 6.67 -13.30 -7.48
C PHE A 83 7.28 -14.58 -6.90
N ILE A 84 7.23 -15.68 -7.65
CA ILE A 84 7.92 -16.93 -7.28
C ILE A 84 9.43 -16.74 -7.32
N LYS A 85 9.94 -16.09 -8.37
CA LYS A 85 11.37 -15.74 -8.47
C LYS A 85 11.82 -14.77 -7.38
N PHE A 86 10.94 -13.89 -6.96
CA PHE A 86 11.15 -12.96 -5.84
C PHE A 86 11.24 -13.68 -4.49
N GLY A 87 10.68 -14.88 -4.37
CA GLY A 87 10.78 -15.73 -3.19
C GLY A 87 9.46 -16.08 -2.52
N LEU A 88 8.32 -15.74 -3.15
CA LEU A 88 7.02 -16.21 -2.66
C LEU A 88 6.79 -17.67 -3.07
N ILE A 89 6.22 -18.44 -2.14
CA ILE A 89 5.92 -19.84 -2.41
C ILE A 89 4.79 -19.99 -3.44
N PRO A 90 4.93 -20.93 -4.40
CA PRO A 90 3.95 -21.14 -5.48
C PRO A 90 2.53 -21.38 -4.98
N GLU A 91 2.39 -22.14 -3.87
CA GLU A 91 1.10 -22.45 -3.27
C GLU A 91 0.37 -21.23 -2.74
N PHE A 92 1.11 -20.21 -2.28
CA PHE A 92 0.54 -18.94 -1.84
C PHE A 92 0.05 -18.14 -3.05
N ILE A 93 0.87 -18.03 -4.09
CA ILE A 93 0.53 -17.31 -5.33
C ILE A 93 -0.70 -17.93 -5.99
N GLY A 94 -0.81 -19.26 -6.02
CA GLY A 94 -1.99 -19.96 -6.55
C GLY A 94 -3.31 -19.66 -5.79
N ARG A 95 -3.23 -19.19 -4.54
CA ARG A 95 -4.41 -18.86 -3.70
C ARG A 95 -4.73 -17.37 -3.65
N VAL A 96 -3.84 -16.53 -4.16
CA VAL A 96 -4.02 -15.08 -4.28
C VAL A 96 -3.85 -14.69 -5.75
N PRO A 97 -4.82 -15.05 -6.61
CA PRO A 97 -4.66 -14.94 -8.06
C PRO A 97 -4.78 -13.49 -8.58
N VAL A 98 -5.38 -12.60 -7.81
CA VAL A 98 -5.57 -11.21 -8.22
C VAL A 98 -4.42 -10.37 -7.71
N THR A 99 -3.61 -9.87 -8.63
CA THR A 99 -2.48 -8.97 -8.34
C THR A 99 -2.80 -7.57 -8.83
N VAL A 100 -2.58 -6.57 -8.01
CA VAL A 100 -2.80 -5.16 -8.35
C VAL A 100 -1.58 -4.36 -7.96
N SER A 101 -1.05 -3.58 -8.88
CA SER A 101 -0.02 -2.58 -8.61
C SER A 101 -0.68 -1.26 -8.24
N LEU A 102 -0.10 -0.56 -7.27
CA LEU A 102 -0.50 0.80 -6.91
C LEU A 102 0.45 1.78 -7.61
N ASN A 103 -0.14 2.79 -8.23
CA ASN A 103 0.63 3.88 -8.82
C ASN A 103 1.14 4.83 -7.73
N GLU A 104 2.21 5.54 -8.03
CA GLU A 104 2.65 6.66 -7.18
C GLU A 104 1.57 7.74 -7.12
N LEU A 105 1.54 8.40 -5.97
CA LEU A 105 0.62 9.52 -5.74
C LEU A 105 1.24 10.79 -6.34
N ASP A 106 0.55 11.37 -7.30
CA ASP A 106 0.84 12.69 -7.82
C ASP A 106 0.34 13.81 -6.88
N GLU A 107 0.62 15.04 -7.22
CA GLU A 107 0.23 16.21 -6.44
C GLU A 107 -1.30 16.30 -6.28
N GLU A 108 -2.03 16.03 -7.34
CA GLU A 108 -3.50 16.05 -7.32
C GLU A 108 -4.07 15.00 -6.38
N ALA A 109 -3.55 13.77 -6.44
CA ALA A 109 -3.96 12.69 -5.53
C ALA A 109 -3.63 13.03 -4.07
N MET A 110 -2.49 13.68 -3.79
CA MET A 110 -2.15 14.14 -2.44
C MET A 110 -3.13 15.17 -1.92
N ILE A 111 -3.52 16.14 -2.74
CA ILE A 111 -4.53 17.16 -2.40
C ILE A 111 -5.89 16.49 -2.14
N ARG A 112 -6.28 15.53 -2.97
CA ARG A 112 -7.52 14.77 -2.76
C ARG A 112 -7.50 14.00 -1.43
N ILE A 113 -6.38 13.37 -1.08
CA ILE A 113 -6.21 12.68 0.21
C ILE A 113 -6.36 13.65 1.39
N LEU A 114 -5.91 14.90 1.25
CA LEU A 114 -6.05 15.93 2.29
C LEU A 114 -7.49 16.39 2.50
N LYS A 115 -8.33 16.38 1.45
CA LYS A 115 -9.68 16.99 1.44
C LYS A 115 -10.83 15.97 1.45
N GLU A 116 -10.79 14.96 0.57
CA GLU A 116 -11.95 14.14 0.23
C GLU A 116 -12.36 13.11 1.29
N PRO A 117 -11.47 12.32 1.88
CA PRO A 117 -11.85 11.27 2.80
C PRO A 117 -12.76 11.76 3.92
N LYS A 118 -13.62 10.87 4.45
CA LYS A 118 -14.51 11.21 5.57
C LYS A 118 -13.72 11.79 6.75
N ASN A 119 -12.56 11.22 7.04
CA ASN A 119 -11.63 11.65 8.09
C ASN A 119 -10.37 12.29 7.48
N ALA A 120 -10.53 13.15 6.47
CA ALA A 120 -9.38 13.86 5.87
C ALA A 120 -8.68 14.74 6.91
N LEU A 121 -7.36 14.92 6.76
CA LEU A 121 -6.55 15.71 7.69
C LEU A 121 -7.11 17.12 7.86
N VAL A 122 -7.45 17.80 6.78
CA VAL A 122 -8.05 19.13 6.80
C VAL A 122 -9.29 19.17 7.73
N LYS A 123 -10.18 18.20 7.57
CA LYS A 123 -11.42 18.12 8.38
C LYS A 123 -11.14 17.83 9.86
N GLN A 124 -10.10 17.01 10.14
CA GLN A 124 -9.70 16.72 11.51
C GLN A 124 -9.21 17.99 12.22
N TYR A 125 -8.31 18.76 11.56
CA TYR A 125 -7.79 20.00 12.14
C TYR A 125 -8.85 21.10 12.23
N GLN A 126 -9.70 21.24 11.22
CA GLN A 126 -10.85 22.17 11.30
C GLN A 126 -11.71 21.87 12.50
N LYS A 127 -12.01 20.58 12.76
CA LYS A 127 -12.83 20.19 13.92
C LYS A 127 -12.11 20.42 15.24
N LEU A 128 -10.80 20.18 15.29
CA LEU A 128 -9.99 20.42 16.49
C LEU A 128 -9.97 21.91 16.86
N PHE A 129 -9.70 22.79 15.91
CA PHE A 129 -9.69 24.24 16.12
C PHE A 129 -11.07 24.81 16.44
N GLU A 130 -12.13 24.23 15.86
CA GLU A 130 -13.51 24.60 16.19
C GLU A 130 -13.83 24.39 17.68
N LEU A 131 -13.30 23.33 18.30
CA LEU A 131 -13.47 23.07 19.74
C LEU A 131 -12.83 24.18 20.60
N ASP A 132 -11.78 24.82 20.11
CA ASP A 132 -11.13 25.95 20.75
C ASP A 132 -11.73 27.31 20.33
N GLY A 133 -12.86 27.29 19.59
CA GLY A 133 -13.53 28.50 19.13
C GLY A 133 -12.84 29.22 17.98
N VAL A 134 -11.88 28.56 17.31
CA VAL A 134 -11.11 29.12 16.19
C VAL A 134 -11.60 28.50 14.87
N ARG A 135 -11.78 29.33 13.86
CA ARG A 135 -12.10 28.86 12.49
C ARG A 135 -10.82 28.72 11.69
N LEU A 136 -10.43 27.46 11.39
CA LEU A 136 -9.31 27.14 10.54
C LEU A 136 -9.77 26.99 9.08
N ASN A 137 -9.11 27.68 8.16
CA ASN A 137 -9.31 27.52 6.72
C ASN A 137 -7.98 27.14 6.04
N PHE A 138 -8.05 26.21 5.11
CA PHE A 138 -6.91 25.84 4.25
C PHE A 138 -7.19 26.36 2.84
N GLU A 139 -6.37 27.29 2.38
CA GLU A 139 -6.39 27.76 1.01
C GLU A 139 -5.83 26.69 0.05
N GLU A 140 -6.20 26.74 -1.21
CA GLU A 140 -5.75 25.75 -2.20
C GLU A 140 -4.23 25.77 -2.35
N GLU A 141 -3.65 26.95 -2.39
CA GLU A 141 -2.20 27.17 -2.47
C GLU A 141 -1.43 26.52 -1.29
N ALA A 142 -2.02 26.55 -0.09
CA ALA A 142 -1.45 25.89 1.07
C ALA A 142 -1.47 24.35 0.93
N LEU A 143 -2.54 23.81 0.37
CA LEU A 143 -2.66 22.36 0.12
C LEU A 143 -1.69 21.89 -0.96
N GLU A 144 -1.51 22.68 -2.01
CA GLU A 144 -0.49 22.43 -3.04
C GLU A 144 0.92 22.45 -2.44
N ALA A 145 1.23 23.45 -1.61
CA ALA A 145 2.52 23.53 -0.94
C ALA A 145 2.79 22.32 -0.03
N ILE A 146 1.77 21.84 0.70
CA ILE A 146 1.87 20.64 1.53
C ILE A 146 2.11 19.41 0.66
N ALA A 147 1.37 19.25 -0.45
CA ALA A 147 1.51 18.14 -1.37
C ALA A 147 2.91 18.10 -2.01
N LYS A 148 3.39 19.24 -2.53
CA LYS A 148 4.75 19.39 -3.09
C LYS A 148 5.83 18.99 -2.09
N LYS A 149 5.72 19.49 -0.86
CA LYS A 149 6.68 19.18 0.21
C LYS A 149 6.67 17.70 0.60
N ALA A 150 5.52 17.01 0.50
CA ALA A 150 5.42 15.57 0.73
C ALA A 150 6.10 14.75 -0.38
N ILE A 151 5.96 15.18 -1.62
CA ILE A 151 6.62 14.58 -2.78
C ILE A 151 8.13 14.79 -2.71
N GLU A 152 8.60 16.01 -2.46
CA GLU A 152 10.02 16.34 -2.31
C GLU A 152 10.70 15.51 -1.21
N ARG A 153 10.02 15.31 -0.07
CA ARG A 153 10.50 14.49 1.05
C ARG A 153 10.41 12.99 0.78
N LYS A 154 9.81 12.57 -0.33
CA LYS A 154 9.57 11.15 -0.68
C LYS A 154 8.84 10.36 0.42
N THR A 155 8.03 11.04 1.23
CA THR A 155 7.31 10.44 2.36
C THR A 155 5.93 9.95 1.97
N GLY A 156 5.44 10.32 0.78
CA GLY A 156 4.10 10.00 0.31
C GLY A 156 3.02 10.52 1.28
N ALA A 157 1.84 9.93 1.22
CA ALA A 157 0.70 10.34 2.06
C ALA A 157 0.97 10.23 3.58
N ARG A 158 1.91 9.36 4.01
CA ARG A 158 2.28 9.22 5.43
C ARG A 158 2.93 10.49 6.00
N GLY A 159 3.62 11.25 5.17
CA GLY A 159 4.28 12.49 5.58
C GLY A 159 3.36 13.70 5.69
N LEU A 160 2.16 13.65 5.13
CA LEU A 160 1.25 14.79 5.08
C LEU A 160 0.93 15.34 6.47
N ARG A 161 0.67 14.47 7.45
CA ARG A 161 0.41 14.89 8.83
C ARG A 161 1.60 15.66 9.42
N ALA A 162 2.80 15.12 9.32
CA ALA A 162 4.00 15.76 9.87
C ALA A 162 4.36 17.08 9.17
N ILE A 163 3.91 17.27 7.93
CA ILE A 163 4.10 18.54 7.20
C ILE A 163 3.08 19.58 7.63
N VAL A 164 1.84 19.16 7.91
CA VAL A 164 0.78 20.06 8.40
C VAL A 164 1.05 20.51 9.85
N GLU A 165 1.68 19.65 10.67
CA GLU A 165 1.97 19.93 12.07
C GLU A 165 3.28 20.72 12.29
N GLY A 166 4.18 20.79 11.30
CA GLY A 166 5.49 21.46 11.38
C GLY A 166 5.59 22.74 10.59
#